data_56b038a07dffc5c7fc1ba60383496e74
#
_entry.id   56b038a07dffc5c7fc1ba60383496e74
#
_cell.length_a   1.000
_cell.length_b   1.000
_cell.length_c   1.000
_cell.angle_alpha   90.00
_cell.angle_beta   90.00
_cell.angle_gamma   90.00
#
_symmetry.space_group_name_H-M   'P 1'
#
loop_
_entity.id
_entity.type
_entity.pdbx_description
1 polymer ?
#
loop_
_entity_poly.entity_id
_entity_poly.type
_entity_poly.pdbx_seq_one_letter_code
_entity_poly.pdbx_strand_id
1 'polypeptide(L)'
;GTEQNLMGIFAILMIAVYLGIRRLDSKTDKKIHRLEDVLSVCKKEMNFLQGKFNEFDDGERYVDPKHPFTLDLDIFGKNSLYQRVCRAVTTGGADALADAFRLANGFHDERLAAIKTLSEDTELQTEFKRWGQRGVADTNAVRKAFAKMQNISLPWWAKSKVVRIVSWIYMVVFLC
;
A
#
# COMPACT_ATOMS: atom_id res chain seq x y z
N GLY A 1 40.30 -4.27 38.18
CA GLY A 1 40.27 -4.19 36.70
C GLY A 1 39.56 -5.36 36.01
N THR A 2 39.76 -6.60 36.44
CA THR A 2 39.19 -7.80 35.77
C THR A 2 37.68 -7.96 35.98
N GLU A 3 37.18 -7.67 37.14
CA GLU A 3 35.75 -7.78 37.49
C GLU A 3 34.86 -6.80 36.69
N GLN A 4 35.33 -5.56 36.52
CA GLN A 4 34.62 -4.54 35.76
C GLN A 4 34.55 -4.92 34.25
N ASN A 5 35.61 -5.49 33.70
CA ASN A 5 35.63 -5.97 32.32
C ASN A 5 34.70 -7.15 32.12
N LEU A 6 34.60 -8.06 33.10
CA LEU A 6 33.71 -9.22 33.05
C LEU A 6 32.24 -8.78 33.08
N MET A 7 31.88 -7.83 33.94
CA MET A 7 30.52 -7.26 33.96
C MET A 7 30.17 -6.55 32.63
N GLY A 8 31.12 -5.84 32.02
CA GLY A 8 30.93 -5.19 30.72
C GLY A 8 30.66 -6.19 29.61
N ILE A 9 31.43 -7.28 29.54
CA ILE A 9 31.24 -8.35 28.55
C ILE A 9 29.89 -9.04 28.73
N PHE A 10 29.49 -9.32 29.97
CA PHE A 10 28.19 -9.92 30.27
C PHE A 10 27.02 -9.00 29.84
N ALA A 11 27.14 -7.69 30.11
CA ALA A 11 26.13 -6.72 29.67
C ALA A 11 25.99 -6.66 28.13
N ILE A 12 27.13 -6.66 27.42
CA ILE A 12 27.11 -6.69 25.93
C ILE A 12 26.46 -7.95 25.41
N LEU A 13 26.76 -9.11 26.01
CA LEU A 13 26.19 -10.39 25.62
C LEU A 13 24.67 -10.43 25.83
N MET A 14 24.19 -9.90 26.96
CA MET A 14 22.75 -9.79 27.25
C MET A 14 22.05 -8.87 26.25
N ILE A 15 22.66 -7.74 25.88
CA ILE A 15 22.13 -6.84 24.85
C ILE A 15 22.07 -7.54 23.49
N ALA A 16 23.12 -8.26 23.12
CA ALA A 16 23.16 -9.00 21.85
C ALA A 16 22.06 -10.08 21.78
N VAL A 17 21.85 -10.84 22.87
CA VAL A 17 20.76 -11.84 22.97
C VAL A 17 19.40 -11.15 22.88
N TYR A 18 19.18 -10.05 23.60
CA TYR A 18 17.94 -9.29 23.55
C TYR A 18 17.63 -8.78 22.14
N LEU A 19 18.62 -8.21 21.45
CA LEU A 19 18.47 -7.73 20.08
C LEU A 19 18.19 -8.89 19.10
N GLY A 20 18.81 -10.05 19.31
CA GLY A 20 18.54 -11.26 18.54
C GLY A 20 17.09 -11.75 18.68
N ILE A 21 16.60 -11.83 19.91
CA ILE A 21 15.20 -12.21 20.19
C ILE A 21 14.24 -11.21 19.57
N ARG A 22 14.48 -9.91 19.77
CA ARG A 22 13.61 -8.86 19.24
C ARG A 22 13.55 -8.86 17.69
N ARG A 23 14.65 -9.24 17.02
CA ARG A 23 14.65 -9.41 15.56
C ARG A 23 13.81 -10.59 15.08
N LEU A 24 13.87 -11.70 15.78
CA LEU A 24 13.04 -12.87 15.48
C LEU A 24 11.57 -12.55 15.67
N ASP A 25 11.24 -11.90 16.78
CA ASP A 25 9.89 -11.44 17.11
C ASP A 25 9.33 -10.51 16.03
N SER A 26 10.07 -9.46 15.68
CA SER A 26 9.67 -8.52 14.62
C SER A 26 9.47 -9.20 13.24
N LYS A 27 10.23 -10.24 12.92
CA LYS A 27 10.03 -10.99 11.66
C LYS A 27 8.75 -11.82 11.70
N THR A 28 8.45 -12.39 12.85
CA THR A 28 7.23 -13.19 13.07
C THR A 28 6.00 -12.30 13.01
N ASP A 29 6.03 -11.16 13.68
CA ASP A 29 4.94 -10.17 13.67
C ASP A 29 4.62 -9.69 12.24
N LYS A 30 5.65 -9.38 11.44
CA LYS A 30 5.46 -8.99 10.05
C LYS A 30 4.77 -10.09 9.22
N LYS A 31 5.10 -11.36 9.47
CA LYS A 31 4.44 -12.49 8.80
C LYS A 31 2.99 -12.62 9.23
N ILE A 32 2.71 -12.50 10.54
CA ILE A 32 1.36 -12.55 11.09
C ILE A 32 0.51 -11.45 10.46
N HIS A 33 0.96 -10.21 10.51
CA HIS A 33 0.22 -9.08 9.92
C HIS A 33 0.01 -9.25 8.41
N ARG A 34 0.98 -9.82 7.69
CA ARG A 34 0.79 -10.11 6.26
C ARG A 34 -0.33 -11.13 6.04
N LEU A 35 -0.37 -12.19 6.84
CA LEU A 35 -1.39 -13.23 6.73
C LEU A 35 -2.77 -12.71 7.15
N GLU A 36 -2.84 -11.87 8.17
CA GLU A 36 -4.08 -11.20 8.60
C GLU A 36 -4.62 -10.27 7.50
N ASP A 37 -3.75 -9.48 6.86
CA ASP A 37 -4.12 -8.62 5.73
C ASP A 37 -4.68 -9.48 4.56
N VAL A 38 -4.02 -10.59 4.21
CA VAL A 38 -4.50 -11.52 3.16
C VAL A 38 -5.83 -12.15 3.54
N LEU A 39 -5.97 -12.60 4.78
CA LEU A 39 -7.22 -13.17 5.28
C LEU A 39 -8.37 -12.16 5.19
N SER A 40 -8.09 -10.89 5.52
CA SER A 40 -9.06 -9.80 5.39
C SER A 40 -9.50 -9.60 3.93
N VAL A 41 -8.56 -9.64 2.97
CA VAL A 41 -8.89 -9.59 1.53
C VAL A 41 -9.80 -10.74 1.14
N CYS A 42 -9.44 -11.97 1.49
CA CYS A 42 -10.25 -13.15 1.17
C CYS A 42 -11.66 -13.05 1.77
N LYS A 43 -11.77 -12.57 3.01
CA LYS A 43 -13.06 -12.40 3.69
C LYS A 43 -13.94 -11.35 3.01
N LYS A 44 -13.37 -10.23 2.56
CA LYS A 44 -14.08 -9.22 1.78
C LYS A 44 -14.58 -9.77 0.43
N GLU A 45 -13.75 -10.53 -0.28
CA GLU A 45 -14.19 -11.15 -1.54
C GLU A 45 -15.26 -12.23 -1.31
N MET A 46 -15.20 -12.97 -0.22
CA MET A 46 -16.27 -13.90 0.15
C MET A 46 -17.60 -13.16 0.43
N ASN A 47 -17.53 -12.04 1.17
CA ASN A 47 -18.71 -11.20 1.41
C ASN A 47 -19.29 -10.67 0.08
N PHE A 48 -18.44 -10.28 -0.85
CA PHE A 48 -18.84 -9.88 -2.18
C PHE A 48 -19.62 -10.99 -2.91
N LEU A 49 -19.11 -12.22 -2.91
CA LEU A 49 -19.77 -13.37 -3.53
C LEU A 49 -21.14 -13.71 -2.88
N GLN A 50 -21.32 -13.31 -1.61
CA GLN A 50 -22.59 -13.42 -0.89
C GLN A 50 -23.54 -12.23 -1.16
N GLY A 51 -23.18 -11.31 -2.05
CA GLY A 51 -23.98 -10.13 -2.35
C GLY A 51 -23.87 -8.99 -1.33
N LYS A 52 -22.87 -9.04 -0.45
CA LYS A 52 -22.60 -7.99 0.55
C LYS A 52 -21.54 -7.03 0.02
N PHE A 53 -21.98 -5.87 -0.50
CA PHE A 53 -21.09 -4.90 -1.15
C PHE A 53 -20.70 -3.71 -0.25
N ASN A 54 -21.20 -3.61 0.96
CA ASN A 54 -21.05 -2.44 1.85
C ASN A 54 -19.60 -2.09 2.22
N GLU A 55 -18.67 -3.04 2.06
CA GLU A 55 -17.25 -2.83 2.36
C GLU A 55 -16.45 -2.20 1.21
N PHE A 56 -17.09 -2.05 0.04
CA PHE A 56 -16.45 -1.49 -1.15
C PHE A 56 -16.89 -0.05 -1.39
N ASP A 57 -16.00 0.75 -1.98
CA ASP A 57 -16.28 2.15 -2.34
C ASP A 57 -17.47 2.19 -3.32
N ASP A 58 -18.52 2.89 -2.93
CA ASP A 58 -19.73 3.02 -3.74
C ASP A 58 -19.63 4.12 -4.82
N GLY A 59 -18.60 4.94 -4.76
CA GLY A 59 -18.40 6.01 -5.72
C GLY A 59 -19.42 7.14 -5.63
N GLU A 60 -20.10 7.33 -4.50
CA GLU A 60 -21.11 8.39 -4.30
C GLU A 60 -20.56 9.78 -4.67
N ARG A 61 -19.27 10.03 -4.42
CA ARG A 61 -18.57 11.27 -4.79
C ARG A 61 -18.52 11.55 -6.30
N TYR A 62 -18.81 10.57 -7.13
CA TYR A 62 -18.81 10.68 -8.58
C TYR A 62 -20.21 10.84 -9.18
N VAL A 63 -21.24 10.84 -8.38
CA VAL A 63 -22.62 11.07 -8.82
C VAL A 63 -22.74 12.48 -9.39
N ASP A 64 -23.15 12.58 -10.64
CA ASP A 64 -23.44 13.82 -11.32
C ASP A 64 -24.83 13.75 -11.93
N PRO A 65 -25.83 14.46 -11.36
CA PRO A 65 -27.21 14.47 -11.86
C PRO A 65 -27.37 15.02 -13.28
N LYS A 66 -26.36 15.76 -13.78
CA LYS A 66 -26.39 16.35 -15.12
C LYS A 66 -25.80 15.42 -16.19
N HIS A 67 -25.18 14.31 -15.77
CA HIS A 67 -24.58 13.37 -16.71
C HIS A 67 -25.67 12.59 -17.45
N PRO A 68 -25.56 12.40 -18.78
CA PRO A 68 -26.64 11.88 -19.63
C PRO A 68 -27.17 10.49 -19.23
N PHE A 69 -26.36 9.63 -18.63
CA PHE A 69 -26.75 8.23 -18.39
C PHE A 69 -26.29 7.65 -17.04
N THR A 70 -25.35 8.27 -16.32
CA THR A 70 -24.78 7.63 -15.11
C THR A 70 -25.79 7.47 -13.98
N LEU A 71 -26.77 8.37 -13.89
CA LEU A 71 -27.82 8.29 -12.91
C LEU A 71 -28.87 7.22 -13.32
N ASP A 72 -29.30 7.24 -14.57
CA ASP A 72 -30.33 6.32 -15.08
C ASP A 72 -29.89 4.85 -15.06
N LEU A 73 -28.58 4.61 -15.16
CA LEU A 73 -28.00 3.26 -15.14
C LEU A 73 -27.45 2.86 -13.78
N ASP A 74 -27.67 3.62 -12.72
CA ASP A 74 -27.14 3.35 -11.37
C ASP A 74 -25.64 3.03 -11.37
N ILE A 75 -24.87 3.84 -12.12
CA ILE A 75 -23.43 3.60 -12.28
C ILE A 75 -22.70 3.86 -10.96
N PHE A 76 -23.07 4.90 -10.18
CA PHE A 76 -22.46 5.30 -8.92
C PHE A 76 -23.46 5.29 -7.78
N GLY A 77 -22.99 5.08 -6.56
CA GLY A 77 -23.80 5.04 -5.35
C GLY A 77 -23.94 3.62 -4.80
N LYS A 78 -24.79 3.46 -3.80
CA LYS A 78 -24.99 2.16 -3.12
C LYS A 78 -25.58 1.13 -4.06
N ASN A 79 -25.02 -0.08 -4.02
CA ASN A 79 -25.39 -1.23 -4.89
C ASN A 79 -25.15 -1.01 -6.39
N SER A 80 -24.46 0.06 -6.75
CA SER A 80 -24.15 0.44 -8.12
C SER A 80 -23.18 -0.51 -8.83
N LEU A 81 -23.07 -0.33 -10.15
CA LEU A 81 -22.08 -1.05 -10.95
C LEU A 81 -20.65 -0.72 -10.49
N TYR A 82 -20.36 0.57 -10.18
CA TYR A 82 -19.06 0.98 -9.67
C TYR A 82 -18.69 0.22 -8.40
N GLN A 83 -19.57 0.14 -7.41
CA GLN A 83 -19.31 -0.54 -6.15
C GLN A 83 -18.99 -2.01 -6.34
N ARG A 84 -19.62 -2.67 -7.31
CA ARG A 84 -19.35 -4.09 -7.64
C ARG A 84 -18.00 -4.30 -8.30
N VAL A 85 -17.52 -3.34 -9.09
CA VAL A 85 -16.27 -3.48 -9.86
C VAL A 85 -15.08 -2.88 -9.15
N CYS A 86 -15.25 -1.81 -8.35
CA CYS A 86 -14.16 -1.06 -7.75
C CYS A 86 -13.33 -1.93 -6.77
N ARG A 87 -12.06 -2.10 -7.11
CA ARG A 87 -11.02 -2.72 -6.28
C ARG A 87 -9.80 -1.81 -6.18
N ALA A 88 -9.99 -0.51 -6.44
CA ALA A 88 -8.93 0.46 -6.40
C ALA A 88 -8.38 0.64 -4.98
N VAL A 89 -7.07 0.60 -4.84
CA VAL A 89 -6.36 0.85 -3.58
C VAL A 89 -5.75 2.25 -3.53
N THR A 90 -5.94 3.04 -4.59
CA THR A 90 -5.47 4.43 -4.70
C THR A 90 -6.58 5.33 -5.18
N THR A 91 -6.55 6.60 -4.76
CA THR A 91 -7.53 7.60 -5.21
C THR A 91 -7.49 7.78 -6.72
N GLY A 92 -6.28 7.86 -7.32
CA GLY A 92 -6.15 8.01 -8.78
C GLY A 92 -6.65 6.79 -9.56
N GLY A 93 -6.55 5.58 -8.99
CA GLY A 93 -7.13 4.38 -9.59
C GLY A 93 -8.66 4.40 -9.54
N ALA A 94 -9.23 4.87 -8.44
CA ALA A 94 -10.66 5.05 -8.27
C ALA A 94 -11.21 6.12 -9.24
N ASP A 95 -10.51 7.26 -9.37
CA ASP A 95 -10.86 8.32 -10.32
C ASP A 95 -10.81 7.83 -11.76
N ALA A 96 -9.75 7.10 -12.14
CA ALA A 96 -9.61 6.55 -13.49
C ALA A 96 -10.71 5.53 -13.85
N LEU A 97 -11.16 4.74 -12.86
CA LEU A 97 -12.29 3.83 -13.05
C LEU A 97 -13.60 4.60 -13.23
N ALA A 98 -13.83 5.64 -12.42
CA ALA A 98 -15.01 6.48 -12.53
C ALA A 98 -15.08 7.19 -13.90
N ASP A 99 -13.94 7.72 -14.36
CA ASP A 99 -13.84 8.35 -15.68
C ASP A 99 -14.09 7.34 -16.81
N ALA A 100 -13.62 6.10 -16.67
CA ALA A 100 -13.90 5.05 -17.66
C ALA A 100 -15.39 4.73 -17.77
N PHE A 101 -16.16 4.84 -16.68
CA PHE A 101 -17.61 4.67 -16.70
C PHE A 101 -18.36 5.89 -17.24
N ARG A 102 -17.83 7.09 -17.08
CA ARG A 102 -18.41 8.33 -17.61
C ARG A 102 -18.16 8.49 -19.11
N LEU A 103 -16.97 8.10 -19.55
CA LEU A 103 -16.59 8.18 -20.94
C LEU A 103 -17.17 6.94 -21.66
N ALA A 104 -18.20 7.11 -22.46
CA ALA A 104 -18.75 6.04 -23.31
C ALA A 104 -17.79 5.57 -24.42
N ASN A 105 -16.50 5.89 -24.31
CA ASN A 105 -15.44 5.46 -25.23
C ASN A 105 -15.15 3.99 -24.98
N GLY A 106 -15.31 3.16 -25.99
CA GLY A 106 -15.03 1.74 -25.94
C GLY A 106 -13.64 1.42 -25.39
N PHE A 107 -13.49 0.22 -24.88
CA PHE A 107 -12.19 -0.28 -24.43
C PHE A 107 -11.29 -0.48 -25.65
N HIS A 108 -10.10 0.12 -25.61
CA HIS A 108 -9.07 -0.17 -26.61
C HIS A 108 -8.53 -1.59 -26.42
N ASP A 109 -8.17 -2.26 -27.52
CA ASP A 109 -7.68 -3.65 -27.50
C ASP A 109 -6.50 -3.87 -26.54
N GLU A 110 -5.60 -2.89 -26.45
CA GLU A 110 -4.48 -2.91 -25.51
C GLU A 110 -4.96 -3.00 -24.05
N ARG A 111 -6.02 -2.29 -23.71
CA ARG A 111 -6.59 -2.30 -22.35
C ARG A 111 -7.26 -3.64 -22.05
N LEU A 112 -7.94 -4.22 -23.02
CA LEU A 112 -8.54 -5.54 -22.87
C LEU A 112 -7.47 -6.62 -22.70
N ALA A 113 -6.38 -6.56 -23.47
CA ALA A 113 -5.23 -7.46 -23.33
C ALA A 113 -4.58 -7.34 -21.94
N ALA A 114 -4.39 -6.11 -21.45
CA ALA A 114 -3.84 -5.85 -20.10
C ALA A 114 -4.78 -6.41 -19.00
N ILE A 115 -6.11 -6.20 -19.11
CA ILE A 115 -7.10 -6.75 -18.18
C ILE A 115 -7.01 -8.26 -18.14
N LYS A 116 -6.94 -8.91 -19.32
CA LYS A 116 -6.83 -10.37 -19.40
C LYS A 116 -5.58 -10.88 -18.72
N THR A 117 -4.42 -10.31 -19.01
CA THR A 117 -3.13 -10.68 -18.36
C THR A 117 -3.18 -10.51 -16.84
N LEU A 118 -3.71 -9.38 -16.35
CA LEU A 118 -3.84 -9.12 -14.93
C LEU A 118 -4.89 -10.02 -14.25
N SER A 119 -5.93 -10.46 -14.97
CA SER A 119 -6.95 -11.35 -14.40
C SER A 119 -6.46 -12.76 -14.15
N GLU A 120 -5.41 -13.19 -14.84
CA GLU A 120 -4.79 -14.51 -14.69
C GLU A 120 -3.79 -14.55 -13.52
N ASP A 121 -3.26 -13.40 -13.08
CA ASP A 121 -2.29 -13.29 -11.98
C ASP A 121 -3.00 -13.03 -10.64
N THR A 122 -3.46 -14.11 -10.01
CA THR A 122 -4.16 -14.05 -8.72
C THR A 122 -3.24 -13.63 -7.56
N GLU A 123 -1.95 -13.91 -7.66
CA GLU A 123 -0.99 -13.53 -6.62
C GLU A 123 -0.79 -12.01 -6.61
N LEU A 124 -0.54 -11.42 -7.78
CA LEU A 124 -0.42 -9.97 -7.93
C LEU A 124 -1.70 -9.26 -7.47
N GLN A 125 -2.88 -9.75 -7.87
CA GLN A 125 -4.15 -9.17 -7.43
C GLN A 125 -4.30 -9.20 -5.91
N THR A 126 -3.96 -10.32 -5.27
CA THR A 126 -4.08 -10.48 -3.82
C THR A 126 -3.10 -9.55 -3.10
N GLU A 127 -1.85 -9.48 -3.54
CA GLU A 127 -0.86 -8.56 -2.97
C GLU A 127 -1.28 -7.09 -3.16
N PHE A 128 -1.79 -6.72 -4.33
CA PHE A 128 -2.29 -5.37 -4.59
C PHE A 128 -3.44 -5.00 -3.66
N LYS A 129 -4.45 -5.86 -3.53
CA LYS A 129 -5.59 -5.67 -2.62
C LYS A 129 -5.14 -5.63 -1.16
N ARG A 130 -4.13 -6.42 -0.78
CA ARG A 130 -3.54 -6.42 0.56
C ARG A 130 -2.98 -5.06 0.96
N TRP A 131 -2.28 -4.40 0.05
CA TRP A 131 -1.78 -3.04 0.31
C TRP A 131 -2.92 -2.04 0.59
N GLY A 132 -4.07 -2.21 -0.03
CA GLY A 132 -5.26 -1.39 0.18
C GLY A 132 -5.95 -1.60 1.53
N GLN A 133 -5.66 -2.70 2.26
CA GLN A 133 -6.27 -2.94 3.58
C GLN A 133 -5.85 -1.90 4.63
N ARG A 134 -4.69 -1.30 4.47
CA ARG A 134 -4.15 -0.27 5.39
C ARG A 134 -4.63 1.14 5.11
N GLY A 135 -5.47 1.31 4.10
CA GLY A 135 -6.03 2.58 3.67
C GLY A 135 -5.80 2.86 2.19
N VAL A 136 -6.67 3.70 1.64
CA VAL A 136 -6.55 4.15 0.24
C VAL A 136 -5.42 5.15 0.13
N ALA A 137 -4.43 4.86 -0.72
CA ALA A 137 -3.30 5.76 -0.94
C ALA A 137 -3.73 6.99 -1.75
N ASP A 138 -3.50 8.18 -1.20
CA ASP A 138 -3.75 9.44 -1.92
C ASP A 138 -2.67 9.68 -2.98
N THR A 139 -3.03 9.44 -4.23
CA THR A 139 -2.13 9.61 -5.39
C THR A 139 -1.63 11.06 -5.52
N ASN A 140 -2.45 12.05 -5.18
CA ASN A 140 -2.06 13.46 -5.27
C ASN A 140 -1.06 13.83 -4.18
N ALA A 141 -1.25 13.34 -2.95
CA ALA A 141 -0.28 13.53 -1.87
C ALA A 141 1.07 12.88 -2.21
N VAL A 142 1.07 11.67 -2.76
CA VAL A 142 2.28 10.98 -3.21
C VAL A 142 2.97 11.78 -4.32
N ARG A 143 2.24 12.23 -5.35
CA ARG A 143 2.79 13.04 -6.43
C ARG A 143 3.41 14.35 -5.93
N LYS A 144 2.73 15.04 -5.01
CA LYS A 144 3.25 16.26 -4.38
C LYS A 144 4.51 15.99 -3.55
N ALA A 145 4.56 14.88 -2.82
CA ALA A 145 5.74 14.47 -2.05
C ALA A 145 6.93 14.21 -2.98
N PHE A 146 6.75 13.49 -4.09
CA PHE A 146 7.79 13.26 -5.08
C PHE A 146 8.28 14.56 -5.74
N ALA A 147 7.37 15.44 -6.14
CA ALA A 147 7.74 16.74 -6.71
C ALA A 147 8.56 17.58 -5.72
N LYS A 148 8.20 17.56 -4.44
CA LYS A 148 8.98 18.22 -3.38
C LYS A 148 10.36 17.58 -3.20
N MET A 149 10.46 16.24 -3.26
CA MET A 149 11.74 15.54 -3.15
C MET A 149 12.69 15.84 -4.32
N GLN A 150 12.18 15.98 -5.54
CA GLN A 150 13.00 16.33 -6.72
C GLN A 150 13.65 17.71 -6.57
N ASN A 151 13.02 18.64 -5.85
CA ASN A 151 13.51 19.99 -5.62
C ASN A 151 14.41 20.12 -4.38
N ILE A 152 14.59 19.03 -3.59
CA ILE A 152 15.48 19.06 -2.45
C ILE A 152 16.93 18.88 -2.91
N SER A 153 17.70 19.96 -2.94
CA SER A 153 19.14 19.89 -3.06
C SER A 153 19.76 19.51 -1.72
N LEU A 154 20.51 18.41 -1.70
CA LEU A 154 21.27 18.05 -0.49
C LEU A 154 22.31 19.14 -0.21
N PRO A 155 22.37 19.66 1.02
CA PRO A 155 23.37 20.64 1.41
C PRO A 155 24.79 20.08 1.17
N TRP A 156 25.73 20.94 0.87
CA TRP A 156 27.12 20.57 0.48
C TRP A 156 27.80 19.63 1.48
N TRP A 157 27.53 19.82 2.78
CA TRP A 157 28.10 19.00 3.86
C TRP A 157 27.54 17.56 3.84
N ALA A 158 26.29 17.35 3.43
CA ALA A 158 25.69 16.01 3.30
C ALA A 158 26.31 15.19 2.19
N LYS A 159 27.01 15.83 1.24
CA LYS A 159 27.77 15.19 0.16
C LYS A 159 29.17 14.76 0.60
N SER A 160 29.63 15.17 1.79
CA SER A 160 30.97 14.83 2.28
C SER A 160 31.10 13.33 2.57
N LYS A 161 32.30 12.78 2.28
CA LYS A 161 32.60 11.36 2.54
C LYS A 161 32.44 11.01 4.03
N VAL A 162 32.76 11.99 4.91
CA VAL A 162 32.66 11.83 6.38
C VAL A 162 31.21 11.59 6.81
N VAL A 163 30.26 12.39 6.33
CA VAL A 163 28.84 12.21 6.67
C VAL A 163 28.33 10.86 6.18
N ARG A 164 28.76 10.40 5.02
CA ARG A 164 28.40 9.05 4.52
C ARG A 164 28.93 7.95 5.43
N ILE A 165 30.15 8.05 5.89
CA ILE A 165 30.76 7.07 6.79
C ILE A 165 30.06 7.08 8.15
N VAL A 166 29.82 8.25 8.73
CA VAL A 166 29.10 8.39 10.00
C VAL A 166 27.67 7.87 9.90
N SER A 167 26.97 8.18 8.81
CA SER A 167 25.63 7.66 8.54
C SER A 167 25.63 6.13 8.38
N TRP A 168 26.65 5.57 7.76
CA TRP A 168 26.81 4.13 7.60
C TRP A 168 27.07 3.44 8.94
N ILE A 169 27.95 4.00 9.76
CA ILE A 169 28.24 3.50 11.12
C ILE A 169 26.96 3.55 11.97
N TYR A 170 26.24 4.68 11.92
CA TYR A 170 24.97 4.84 12.63
C TYR A 170 23.92 3.81 12.18
N MET A 171 23.80 3.60 10.88
CA MET A 171 22.89 2.61 10.30
C MET A 171 23.25 1.18 10.73
N VAL A 172 24.54 0.84 10.77
CA VAL A 172 25.01 -0.49 11.24
C VAL A 172 24.72 -0.68 12.72
N VAL A 173 24.97 0.34 13.54
CA VAL A 173 24.74 0.27 14.99
C VAL A 173 23.25 0.20 15.34
N PHE A 174 22.38 0.88 14.58
CA PHE A 174 20.93 0.90 14.85
C PHE A 174 20.13 -0.19 14.12
N LEU A 175 20.66 -0.75 13.04
CA LEU A 175 20.05 -1.89 12.32
C LEU A 175 20.59 -3.24 12.78
N CYS A 176 21.66 -3.26 13.54
CA CYS A 176 22.14 -4.40 14.31
C CYS A 176 21.56 -4.44 15.69
#